data_7f11fff958e5431197f5542c892b5f82
#
_entry.id   7f11fff958e5431197f5542c892b5f82
#
_cell.length_a   1.000
_cell.length_b   1.000
_cell.length_c   1.000
_cell.angle_alpha   90.00
_cell.angle_beta   90.00
_cell.angle_gamma   90.00
#
_symmetry.space_group_name_H-M   'P 1'
#
loop_
_entity.id
_entity.type
_entity.pdbx_description
1 polymer ?
#
loop_
_entity_poly.entity_id
_entity_poly.type
_entity_poly.pdbx_seq_one_letter_code
_entity_poly.pdbx_strand_id
1 'polypeptide(L)'
;DGATCQDFPFLMPDGVTLYYAAQGDGSLGGYDIFVTRYNADTKQFLKAENMGMPFNSPANDYMLAIDEQNNLGWLVTDRHQEADSACVYVFVPNATREVYEMSDANRSQVLHAAQLHSIADTQTDAEVVKQAQARLAALKSANVTEQGEKARLYVINDKMVYTRLSQFRSEAARRIAEQADRTSDEIEHLQQMYDRLQQQVAAGGRTES
;
A
#
# COMPACT_ATOMS: atom_id res chain seq x y z
N ASP A 1 20.80 -8.97 14.15
CA ASP A 1 19.61 -9.38 13.40
C ASP A 1 19.98 -9.30 11.93
N GLY A 2 20.19 -10.35 11.21
CA GLY A 2 20.74 -10.44 9.85
C GLY A 2 19.95 -9.74 8.71
N ALA A 3 19.09 -8.76 9.02
CA ALA A 3 18.40 -7.95 8.02
C ALA A 3 19.35 -6.96 7.35
N THR A 4 19.37 -6.93 6.01
CA THR A 4 20.21 -6.03 5.21
C THR A 4 19.53 -4.69 4.93
N CYS A 5 18.19 -4.68 4.78
CA CYS A 5 17.35 -3.49 4.57
C CYS A 5 16.06 -3.64 5.38
N GLN A 6 15.54 -2.53 5.88
CA GLN A 6 14.26 -2.45 6.59
C GLN A 6 13.56 -1.17 6.14
N ASP A 7 12.35 -1.32 5.55
CA ASP A 7 11.62 -0.22 4.92
C ASP A 7 10.12 -0.35 5.16
N PHE A 8 9.36 0.65 4.69
CA PHE A 8 7.91 0.68 4.62
C PHE A 8 7.20 0.40 5.97
N PRO A 9 7.55 1.09 7.07
CA PRO A 9 6.92 0.86 8.36
C PRO A 9 5.46 1.33 8.37
N PHE A 10 4.58 0.51 8.95
CA PHE A 10 3.18 0.84 9.22
C PHE A 10 2.87 0.56 10.69
N LEU A 11 2.65 1.63 11.47
CA LEU A 11 2.25 1.54 12.87
C LEU A 11 0.73 1.48 12.95
N MET A 12 0.20 0.46 13.63
CA MET A 12 -1.23 0.32 13.88
C MET A 12 -1.75 1.47 14.77
N PRO A 13 -3.06 1.80 14.70
CA PRO A 13 -3.68 2.80 15.57
C PRO A 13 -3.58 2.48 17.08
N ASP A 14 -3.30 1.23 17.45
CA ASP A 14 -3.02 0.83 18.82
C ASP A 14 -1.72 1.44 19.39
N GLY A 15 -0.89 2.03 18.53
CA GLY A 15 0.39 2.64 18.87
C GLY A 15 1.47 1.65 19.33
N VAL A 16 1.24 0.36 19.19
CA VAL A 16 2.08 -0.73 19.72
C VAL A 16 2.53 -1.69 18.62
N THR A 17 1.63 -2.06 17.72
CA THR A 17 1.88 -3.04 16.66
C THR A 17 2.46 -2.36 15.43
N LEU A 18 3.65 -2.81 15.00
CA LEU A 18 4.38 -2.29 13.85
C LEU A 18 4.55 -3.39 12.81
N TYR A 19 4.09 -3.13 11.60
CA TYR A 19 4.43 -3.89 10.39
C TYR A 19 5.54 -3.17 9.64
N TYR A 20 6.45 -3.91 9.02
CA TYR A 20 7.50 -3.35 8.17
C TYR A 20 8.02 -4.41 7.21
N ALA A 21 8.63 -3.99 6.12
CA ALA A 21 9.29 -4.90 5.20
C ALA A 21 10.78 -5.01 5.55
N ALA A 22 11.34 -6.21 5.44
CA ALA A 22 12.76 -6.44 5.60
C ALA A 22 13.30 -7.49 4.63
N GLN A 23 14.57 -7.33 4.26
CA GLN A 23 15.35 -8.31 3.51
C GLN A 23 16.40 -8.94 4.41
N GLY A 24 16.74 -10.21 4.18
CA GLY A 24 17.83 -10.89 4.87
C GLY A 24 17.39 -12.19 5.50
N ASP A 25 18.04 -12.55 6.60
CA ASP A 25 17.78 -13.81 7.30
C ASP A 25 16.31 -13.89 7.75
N GLY A 26 15.63 -14.94 7.34
CA GLY A 26 14.22 -15.18 7.66
C GLY A 26 13.22 -14.65 6.62
N SER A 27 13.68 -14.00 5.53
CA SER A 27 12.83 -13.71 4.37
C SER A 27 12.67 -14.94 3.47
N LEU A 28 11.49 -15.07 2.85
CA LEU A 28 11.20 -16.11 1.84
C LEU A 28 11.73 -15.71 0.46
N GLY A 29 11.71 -14.41 0.18
CA GLY A 29 12.11 -13.81 -1.08
C GLY A 29 13.06 -12.64 -0.88
N GLY A 30 12.73 -11.51 -1.54
CA GLY A 30 13.40 -10.25 -1.32
C GLY A 30 12.92 -9.58 -0.02
N TYR A 31 12.11 -8.52 -0.15
CA TYR A 31 11.39 -7.95 0.99
C TYR A 31 10.25 -8.86 1.44
N ASP A 32 10.19 -9.13 2.73
CA ASP A 32 9.08 -9.80 3.41
C ASP A 32 8.48 -8.90 4.48
N ILE A 33 7.18 -9.04 4.73
CA ILE A 33 6.49 -8.33 5.82
C ILE A 33 6.77 -9.03 7.16
N PHE A 34 7.22 -8.24 8.11
CA PHE A 34 7.41 -8.64 9.50
C PHE A 34 6.47 -7.84 10.39
N VAL A 35 6.09 -8.44 11.52
CA VAL A 35 5.33 -7.78 12.57
C VAL A 35 6.10 -7.83 13.88
N THR A 36 6.08 -6.72 14.61
CA THR A 36 6.60 -6.64 15.98
C THR A 36 5.69 -5.78 16.84
N ARG A 37 5.89 -5.82 18.15
CA ARG A 37 5.13 -5.02 19.10
C ARG A 37 6.08 -4.28 20.03
N TYR A 38 5.77 -3.03 20.30
CA TYR A 38 6.50 -2.23 21.28
C TYR A 38 6.07 -2.60 22.69
N ASN A 39 7.03 -2.91 23.57
CA ASN A 39 6.80 -3.13 24.98
C ASN A 39 7.13 -1.84 25.75
N ALA A 40 6.10 -1.19 26.29
CA ALA A 40 6.23 0.07 27.02
C ALA A 40 7.03 -0.05 28.33
N ASP A 41 7.00 -1.21 28.98
CA ASP A 41 7.71 -1.44 30.25
C ASP A 41 9.22 -1.56 30.02
N THR A 42 9.62 -2.30 29.00
CA THR A 42 11.04 -2.49 28.64
C THR A 42 11.57 -1.42 27.69
N LYS A 43 10.67 -0.60 27.10
CA LYS A 43 10.96 0.40 26.06
C LYS A 43 11.68 -0.19 24.84
N GLN A 44 11.33 -1.40 24.47
CA GLN A 44 11.93 -2.12 23.36
C GLN A 44 10.85 -2.79 22.50
N PHE A 45 11.16 -3.01 21.24
CA PHE A 45 10.36 -3.87 20.38
C PHE A 45 10.61 -5.35 20.74
N LEU A 46 9.57 -6.15 20.71
CA LEU A 46 9.68 -7.60 20.83
C LEU A 46 10.37 -8.18 19.59
N LYS A 47 10.75 -9.46 19.68
CA LYS A 47 11.29 -10.16 18.50
C LYS A 47 10.27 -10.11 17.36
N ALA A 48 10.71 -9.63 16.20
CA ALA A 48 9.85 -9.60 15.03
C ALA A 48 9.56 -11.01 14.50
N GLU A 49 8.35 -11.19 14.00
CA GLU A 49 7.87 -12.43 13.39
C GLU A 49 7.59 -12.19 11.90
N ASN A 50 8.07 -13.08 11.04
CA ASN A 50 7.71 -13.11 9.64
C ASN A 50 6.22 -13.47 9.50
N MET A 51 5.47 -12.68 8.72
CA MET A 51 4.02 -12.89 8.55
C MET A 51 3.69 -14.20 7.85
N GLY A 52 4.62 -14.72 7.03
CA GLY A 52 4.42 -15.91 6.26
C GLY A 52 3.40 -15.72 5.12
N MET A 53 3.10 -16.83 4.44
CA MET A 53 2.11 -16.82 3.36
C MET A 53 0.68 -16.64 3.93
N PRO A 54 -0.22 -15.98 3.22
CA PRO A 54 -0.10 -15.45 1.85
C PRO A 54 0.52 -14.05 1.78
N PHE A 55 0.85 -13.41 2.92
CA PHE A 55 1.40 -12.05 2.93
C PHE A 55 2.78 -12.00 2.30
N ASN A 56 3.64 -12.97 2.64
CA ASN A 56 4.97 -13.09 2.10
C ASN A 56 5.05 -14.14 0.98
N SER A 57 5.94 -13.90 0.02
CA SER A 57 6.14 -14.71 -1.18
C SER A 57 7.64 -14.79 -1.55
N PRO A 58 8.02 -15.60 -2.54
CA PRO A 58 9.39 -15.55 -3.09
C PRO A 58 9.75 -14.25 -3.84
N ALA A 59 8.79 -13.36 -4.08
CA ALA A 59 8.99 -12.04 -4.68
C ALA A 59 9.31 -10.99 -3.60
N ASN A 60 9.06 -9.71 -3.87
CA ASN A 60 9.13 -8.66 -2.85
C ASN A 60 7.74 -8.31 -2.36
N ASP A 61 7.56 -8.32 -1.06
CA ASP A 61 6.35 -7.90 -0.37
C ASP A 61 6.69 -6.64 0.42
N TYR A 62 6.30 -5.49 -0.14
CA TYR A 62 6.84 -4.19 0.28
C TYR A 62 6.10 -3.58 1.45
N MET A 63 4.78 -3.67 1.51
CA MET A 63 3.99 -2.95 2.51
C MET A 63 2.72 -3.69 2.87
N LEU A 64 2.41 -3.70 4.15
CA LEU A 64 1.12 -4.10 4.70
C LEU A 64 0.54 -2.94 5.50
N ALA A 65 -0.71 -2.56 5.21
CA ALA A 65 -1.46 -1.57 5.98
C ALA A 65 -2.84 -2.12 6.33
N ILE A 66 -3.36 -1.79 7.50
CA ILE A 66 -4.66 -2.25 7.99
C ILE A 66 -5.47 -1.05 8.50
N ASP A 67 -6.67 -0.90 7.97
CA ASP A 67 -7.69 0.03 8.43
C ASP A 67 -8.74 -0.74 9.24
N GLU A 68 -8.60 -0.69 10.55
CA GLU A 68 -9.52 -1.39 11.47
C GLU A 68 -10.93 -0.81 11.42
N GLN A 69 -11.08 0.49 11.15
CA GLN A 69 -12.39 1.16 11.12
C GLN A 69 -13.23 0.65 9.95
N ASN A 70 -12.61 0.46 8.79
CA ASN A 70 -13.28 -0.04 7.60
C ASN A 70 -13.13 -1.55 7.40
N ASN A 71 -12.39 -2.22 8.29
CA ASN A 71 -12.08 -3.63 8.20
C ASN A 71 -11.54 -4.02 6.80
N LEU A 72 -10.51 -3.28 6.37
CA LEU A 72 -9.81 -3.50 5.11
C LEU A 72 -8.30 -3.50 5.35
N GLY A 73 -7.58 -4.27 4.54
CA GLY A 73 -6.13 -4.26 4.51
C GLY A 73 -5.60 -4.12 3.09
N TRP A 74 -4.37 -3.64 2.95
CA TRP A 74 -3.66 -3.48 1.69
C TRP A 74 -2.30 -4.16 1.79
N LEU A 75 -1.98 -4.95 0.78
CA LEU A 75 -0.68 -5.58 0.60
C LEU A 75 -0.10 -5.13 -0.73
N VAL A 76 1.08 -4.53 -0.69
CA VAL A 76 1.83 -4.12 -1.89
C VAL A 76 2.92 -5.15 -2.17
N THR A 77 2.93 -5.70 -3.37
CA THR A 77 3.86 -6.75 -3.78
C THR A 77 4.14 -6.71 -5.27
N ASP A 78 5.29 -7.20 -5.70
CA ASP A 78 5.62 -7.39 -7.12
C ASP A 78 5.41 -8.84 -7.60
N ARG A 79 4.83 -9.72 -6.74
CA ARG A 79 4.50 -11.08 -7.14
C ARG A 79 3.62 -11.09 -8.39
N HIS A 80 3.93 -11.97 -9.32
CA HIS A 80 3.21 -12.12 -10.59
C HIS A 80 3.15 -10.85 -11.44
N GLN A 81 4.05 -9.89 -11.23
CA GLN A 81 4.15 -8.67 -12.00
C GLN A 81 5.36 -8.70 -12.94
N GLU A 82 5.32 -7.85 -13.97
CA GLU A 82 6.49 -7.57 -14.80
C GLU A 82 7.52 -6.76 -14.01
N ALA A 83 8.77 -6.76 -14.49
CA ALA A 83 9.84 -5.98 -13.86
C ALA A 83 9.43 -4.50 -13.70
N ASP A 84 9.83 -3.90 -12.59
CA ASP A 84 9.52 -2.52 -12.21
C ASP A 84 8.02 -2.21 -11.99
N SER A 85 7.20 -3.26 -11.81
CA SER A 85 5.78 -3.14 -11.52
C SER A 85 5.43 -3.80 -10.20
N ALA A 86 4.47 -3.21 -9.48
CA ALA A 86 3.90 -3.79 -8.28
C ALA A 86 2.38 -3.70 -8.33
N CYS A 87 1.71 -4.59 -7.62
CA CYS A 87 0.26 -4.58 -7.46
C CYS A 87 -0.13 -4.37 -6.00
N VAL A 88 -1.37 -3.97 -5.78
CA VAL A 88 -1.97 -3.80 -4.47
C VAL A 88 -3.14 -4.76 -4.33
N TYR A 89 -2.98 -5.74 -3.45
CA TYR A 89 -4.10 -6.58 -3.02
C TYR A 89 -4.85 -5.88 -1.90
N VAL A 90 -6.18 -5.82 -2.02
CA VAL A 90 -7.06 -5.38 -0.93
C VAL A 90 -7.70 -6.62 -0.33
N PHE A 91 -7.64 -6.75 0.99
CA PHE A 91 -8.17 -7.92 1.70
C PHE A 91 -9.00 -7.53 2.92
N VAL A 92 -9.76 -8.48 3.44
CA VAL A 92 -10.45 -8.35 4.73
C VAL A 92 -9.57 -8.99 5.79
N PRO A 93 -9.10 -8.24 6.78
CA PRO A 93 -8.33 -8.81 7.88
C PRO A 93 -9.16 -9.81 8.68
N ASN A 94 -8.59 -10.98 8.96
CA ASN A 94 -9.20 -11.94 9.87
C ASN A 94 -8.97 -11.51 11.33
N ALA A 95 -9.98 -11.68 12.18
CA ALA A 95 -9.85 -11.37 13.61
C ALA A 95 -8.81 -12.23 14.32
N THR A 96 -8.56 -13.43 13.80
CA THR A 96 -7.58 -14.39 14.32
C THR A 96 -6.77 -14.97 13.17
N ARG A 97 -5.51 -15.33 13.46
CA ARG A 97 -4.68 -16.05 12.50
C ARG A 97 -5.27 -17.45 12.26
N GLU A 98 -5.62 -17.74 11.03
CA GLU A 98 -6.02 -19.08 10.62
C GLU A 98 -4.78 -19.89 10.26
N VAL A 99 -4.68 -21.10 10.81
CA VAL A 99 -3.62 -22.06 10.49
C VAL A 99 -4.27 -23.18 9.68
N TYR A 100 -3.84 -23.35 8.46
CA TYR A 100 -4.32 -24.44 7.60
C TYR A 100 -3.48 -25.69 7.87
N GLU A 101 -4.14 -26.76 8.31
CA GLU A 101 -3.51 -28.07 8.36
C GLU A 101 -3.38 -28.64 6.94
N MET A 102 -2.15 -28.87 6.51
CA MET A 102 -1.90 -29.48 5.21
C MET A 102 -2.09 -30.99 5.26
N SER A 103 -2.94 -31.50 4.36
CA SER A 103 -3.11 -32.92 4.06
C SER A 103 -2.84 -33.17 2.57
N ASP A 104 -2.61 -34.40 2.18
CA ASP A 104 -2.44 -34.72 0.76
C ASP A 104 -3.68 -34.37 -0.08
N ALA A 105 -4.86 -34.38 0.53
CA ALA A 105 -6.12 -34.06 -0.14
C ALA A 105 -6.28 -32.54 -0.45
N ASN A 106 -5.76 -31.65 0.40
CA ASN A 106 -5.95 -30.21 0.26
C ASN A 106 -4.66 -29.45 -0.09
N ARG A 107 -3.53 -30.14 -0.19
CA ARG A 107 -2.19 -29.53 -0.39
C ARG A 107 -2.15 -28.56 -1.57
N SER A 108 -2.66 -28.96 -2.72
CA SER A 108 -2.66 -28.12 -3.92
C SER A 108 -3.48 -26.85 -3.71
N GLN A 109 -4.67 -26.97 -3.11
CA GLN A 109 -5.54 -25.82 -2.83
C GLN A 109 -4.91 -24.85 -1.84
N VAL A 110 -4.31 -25.36 -0.76
CA VAL A 110 -3.63 -24.53 0.25
C VAL A 110 -2.43 -23.81 -0.37
N LEU A 111 -1.63 -24.49 -1.20
CA LEU A 111 -0.50 -23.85 -1.88
C LEU A 111 -0.94 -22.79 -2.88
N HIS A 112 -2.00 -23.03 -3.66
CA HIS A 112 -2.55 -22.03 -4.59
C HIS A 112 -3.04 -20.78 -3.84
N ALA A 113 -3.77 -20.95 -2.74
CA ALA A 113 -4.23 -19.85 -1.90
C ALA A 113 -3.06 -19.09 -1.26
N ALA A 114 -2.05 -19.81 -0.76
CA ALA A 114 -0.86 -19.22 -0.16
C ALA A 114 -0.05 -18.37 -1.16
N GLN A 115 0.02 -18.79 -2.42
CA GLN A 115 0.74 -18.09 -3.48
C GLN A 115 -0.09 -16.98 -4.15
N LEU A 116 -1.39 -16.88 -3.84
CA LEU A 116 -2.32 -15.94 -4.47
C LEU A 116 -2.35 -16.03 -6.00
N HIS A 117 -2.28 -17.25 -6.56
CA HIS A 117 -2.40 -17.46 -8.00
C HIS A 117 -3.74 -16.99 -8.54
N SER A 118 -4.79 -17.11 -7.74
CA SER A 118 -6.12 -16.57 -8.01
C SER A 118 -6.70 -15.97 -6.74
N ILE A 119 -7.17 -14.73 -6.82
CA ILE A 119 -7.89 -14.07 -5.71
C ILE A 119 -9.15 -14.87 -5.34
N ALA A 120 -9.79 -15.50 -6.33
CA ALA A 120 -11.00 -16.31 -6.11
C ALA A 120 -10.77 -17.47 -5.13
N ASP A 121 -9.55 -18.03 -5.08
CA ASP A 121 -9.23 -19.14 -4.19
C ASP A 121 -9.23 -18.73 -2.70
N THR A 122 -9.12 -17.42 -2.42
CA THR A 122 -9.16 -16.85 -1.06
C THR A 122 -10.56 -16.35 -0.68
N GLN A 123 -11.49 -16.27 -1.62
CA GLN A 123 -12.84 -15.73 -1.42
C GLN A 123 -13.82 -16.85 -1.02
N THR A 124 -13.80 -17.22 0.25
CA THR A 124 -14.64 -18.31 0.79
C THR A 124 -16.06 -17.87 1.11
N ASP A 125 -16.31 -16.57 1.34
CA ASP A 125 -17.63 -16.02 1.68
C ASP A 125 -17.98 -14.84 0.76
N ALA A 126 -18.95 -15.06 -0.13
CA ALA A 126 -19.40 -14.08 -1.11
C ALA A 126 -20.03 -12.82 -0.48
N GLU A 127 -20.67 -12.94 0.69
CA GLU A 127 -21.28 -11.79 1.36
C GLU A 127 -20.19 -10.89 1.99
N VAL A 128 -19.17 -11.48 2.59
CA VAL A 128 -18.00 -10.74 3.10
C VAL A 128 -17.30 -9.99 1.97
N VAL A 129 -17.09 -10.64 0.83
CA VAL A 129 -16.49 -10.02 -0.37
C VAL A 129 -17.32 -8.83 -0.85
N LYS A 130 -18.64 -9.00 -0.98
CA LYS A 130 -19.55 -7.94 -1.42
C LYS A 130 -19.53 -6.73 -0.47
N GLN A 131 -19.54 -6.98 0.84
CA GLN A 131 -19.47 -5.92 1.85
C GLN A 131 -18.13 -5.20 1.81
N ALA A 132 -17.02 -5.93 1.63
CA ALA A 132 -15.68 -5.33 1.49
C ALA A 132 -15.59 -4.46 0.24
N GLN A 133 -16.11 -4.91 -0.89
CA GLN A 133 -16.18 -4.12 -2.12
C GLN A 133 -17.01 -2.84 -1.95
N ALA A 134 -18.13 -2.91 -1.24
CA ALA A 134 -18.95 -1.73 -0.92
C ALA A 134 -18.19 -0.73 -0.04
N ARG A 135 -17.47 -1.21 1.00
CA ARG A 135 -16.63 -0.34 1.85
C ARG A 135 -15.50 0.31 1.04
N LEU A 136 -14.82 -0.45 0.21
CA LEU A 136 -13.76 0.07 -0.66
C LEU A 136 -14.29 1.13 -1.64
N ALA A 137 -15.47 0.91 -2.23
CA ALA A 137 -16.12 1.87 -3.10
C ALA A 137 -16.50 3.16 -2.34
N ALA A 138 -17.01 3.03 -1.12
CA ALA A 138 -17.34 4.18 -0.26
C ALA A 138 -16.08 5.00 0.08
N LEU A 139 -14.96 4.36 0.45
CA LEU A 139 -13.69 5.03 0.69
C LEU A 139 -13.16 5.76 -0.54
N LYS A 140 -13.23 5.13 -1.72
CA LYS A 140 -12.85 5.78 -2.98
C LYS A 140 -13.72 6.99 -3.27
N SER A 141 -15.02 6.93 -3.01
CA SER A 141 -15.95 8.03 -3.22
C SER A 141 -15.73 9.16 -2.20
N ALA A 142 -15.47 8.84 -0.92
CA ALA A 142 -15.15 9.82 0.11
C ALA A 142 -13.84 10.54 -0.22
N ASN A 143 -12.80 9.82 -0.64
CA ASN A 143 -11.54 10.41 -1.07
C ASN A 143 -11.71 11.31 -2.31
N VAL A 144 -12.61 10.97 -3.25
CA VAL A 144 -12.89 11.84 -4.41
C VAL A 144 -13.60 13.13 -3.99
N THR A 145 -14.43 13.09 -2.94
CA THR A 145 -15.07 14.30 -2.39
C THR A 145 -14.12 15.14 -1.51
N GLU A 146 -13.13 14.51 -0.86
CA GLU A 146 -12.05 15.23 -0.17
C GLU A 146 -10.94 15.67 -1.12
N GLN A 147 -10.71 14.99 -2.23
CA GLN A 147 -9.78 15.33 -3.31
C GLN A 147 -10.30 16.40 -4.28
N GLY A 148 -11.45 16.99 -3.99
CA GLY A 148 -11.80 18.32 -4.54
C GLY A 148 -10.75 19.38 -4.15
N GLU A 149 -10.01 19.16 -3.06
CA GLU A 149 -8.72 19.81 -2.78
C GLU A 149 -7.66 18.71 -2.75
N LYS A 150 -6.81 18.59 -3.79
CA LYS A 150 -5.61 17.73 -3.75
C LYS A 150 -4.90 17.98 -2.42
N ALA A 151 -4.64 16.92 -1.65
CA ALA A 151 -3.89 17.04 -0.41
C ALA A 151 -2.48 17.53 -0.74
N ARG A 152 -2.24 18.83 -0.62
CA ARG A 152 -0.96 19.47 -0.90
C ARG A 152 -0.26 19.78 0.40
N LEU A 153 1.04 19.58 0.41
CA LEU A 153 1.88 19.93 1.53
C LEU A 153 2.54 21.29 1.27
N TYR A 154 2.16 22.29 2.03
CA TYR A 154 2.79 23.60 1.98
C TYR A 154 3.78 23.70 3.12
N VAL A 155 5.07 23.48 2.82
CA VAL A 155 6.15 23.60 3.80
C VAL A 155 6.41 25.08 4.04
N ILE A 156 5.99 25.59 5.21
CA ILE A 156 6.15 26.99 5.61
C ILE A 156 7.52 27.23 6.22
N ASN A 157 7.98 26.28 7.04
CA ASN A 157 9.33 26.25 7.62
C ASN A 157 9.60 24.83 8.17
N ASP A 158 10.78 24.63 8.75
CA ASP A 158 11.25 23.33 9.28
C ASP A 158 10.33 22.70 10.35
N LYS A 159 9.39 23.46 10.89
CA LYS A 159 8.48 23.02 11.98
C LYS A 159 7.01 23.11 11.62
N MET A 160 6.68 23.70 10.48
CA MET A 160 5.28 24.02 10.13
C MET A 160 4.99 23.62 8.70
N VAL A 161 4.03 22.72 8.55
CA VAL A 161 3.50 22.27 7.26
C VAL A 161 1.99 22.47 7.28
N TYR A 162 1.46 23.10 6.26
CA TYR A 162 0.02 23.20 6.04
C TYR A 162 -0.41 22.16 5.00
N THR A 163 -1.60 21.65 5.19
CA THR A 163 -2.23 20.64 4.30
C THR A 163 -3.44 21.17 3.56
N ARG A 164 -3.90 22.39 3.95
CA ARG A 164 -5.09 23.03 3.39
C ARG A 164 -4.87 24.54 3.26
N LEU A 165 -5.43 25.13 2.21
CA LEU A 165 -5.39 26.58 1.98
C LEU A 165 -6.04 27.39 3.12
N SER A 166 -7.04 26.82 3.80
CA SER A 166 -7.71 27.46 4.94
C SER A 166 -6.81 27.69 6.16
N GLN A 167 -5.67 27.03 6.25
CA GLN A 167 -4.69 27.20 7.33
C GLN A 167 -3.85 28.49 7.17
N PHE A 168 -3.82 29.07 5.98
CA PHE A 168 -3.14 30.35 5.75
C PHE A 168 -3.96 31.51 6.32
N ARG A 169 -3.43 32.18 7.34
CA ARG A 169 -4.07 33.32 7.98
C ARG A 169 -3.97 34.62 7.13
N SER A 170 -2.94 34.74 6.32
CA SER A 170 -2.72 35.85 5.40
C SER A 170 -3.39 35.58 4.06
N GLU A 171 -4.24 36.49 3.61
CA GLU A 171 -4.88 36.38 2.29
C GLU A 171 -3.86 36.41 1.15
N ALA A 172 -2.80 37.23 1.30
CA ALA A 172 -1.72 37.28 0.31
C ALA A 172 -0.97 35.93 0.21
N ALA A 173 -0.65 35.29 1.34
CA ALA A 173 0.00 33.98 1.35
C ALA A 173 -0.91 32.90 0.78
N ARG A 174 -2.21 32.96 1.07
CA ARG A 174 -3.18 32.01 0.49
C ARG A 174 -3.27 32.14 -1.02
N ARG A 175 -3.31 33.37 -1.57
CA ARG A 175 -3.30 33.60 -3.02
C ARG A 175 -2.04 33.06 -3.70
N ILE A 176 -0.88 33.20 -3.07
CA ILE A 176 0.39 32.64 -3.59
C ILE A 176 0.31 31.12 -3.60
N ALA A 177 -0.19 30.50 -2.54
CA ALA A 177 -0.37 29.04 -2.49
C ALA A 177 -1.36 28.56 -3.56
N GLU A 178 -2.49 29.23 -3.76
CA GLU A 178 -3.46 28.94 -4.83
C GLU A 178 -2.83 29.07 -6.23
N GLN A 179 -1.96 30.06 -6.43
CA GLN A 179 -1.26 30.22 -7.70
C GLN A 179 -0.23 29.10 -7.93
N ALA A 180 0.51 28.73 -6.88
CA ALA A 180 1.45 27.59 -6.95
C ALA A 180 0.72 26.29 -7.25
N ASP A 181 -0.47 26.08 -6.70
CA ASP A 181 -1.32 24.93 -6.97
C ASP A 181 -1.72 24.85 -8.44
N ARG A 182 -2.21 25.96 -9.01
CA ARG A 182 -2.60 26.02 -10.43
C ARG A 182 -1.42 25.71 -11.35
N THR A 183 -0.24 26.27 -11.05
CA THR A 183 0.97 26.02 -11.83
C THR A 183 1.41 24.55 -11.74
N SER A 184 1.31 23.94 -10.56
CA SER A 184 1.59 22.51 -10.39
C SER A 184 0.62 21.63 -11.20
N ASP A 185 -0.68 21.95 -11.21
CA ASP A 185 -1.68 21.22 -12.00
C ASP A 185 -1.40 21.33 -13.50
N GLU A 186 -0.97 22.52 -13.98
CA GLU A 186 -0.61 22.76 -15.36
C GLU A 186 0.64 21.96 -15.77
N ILE A 187 1.66 21.91 -14.91
CA ILE A 187 2.87 21.09 -15.12
C ILE A 187 2.50 19.60 -15.21
N GLU A 188 1.69 19.10 -14.30
CA GLU A 188 1.26 17.70 -14.31
C GLU A 188 0.47 17.37 -15.59
N HIS A 189 -0.43 18.26 -16.01
CA HIS A 189 -1.16 18.09 -17.27
C HIS A 189 -0.24 18.06 -18.48
N LEU A 190 0.75 18.95 -18.55
CA LEU A 190 1.73 18.97 -19.63
C LEU A 190 2.62 17.73 -19.62
N GLN A 191 3.02 17.23 -18.46
CA GLN A 191 3.76 15.97 -18.34
C GLN A 191 2.95 14.78 -18.87
N GLN A 192 1.68 14.67 -18.48
CA GLN A 192 0.80 13.61 -18.99
C GLN A 192 0.60 13.69 -20.53
N MET A 193 0.50 14.90 -21.08
CA MET A 193 0.44 15.09 -22.52
C MET A 193 1.74 14.67 -23.21
N TYR A 194 2.88 15.04 -22.63
CA TYR A 194 4.20 14.68 -23.14
C TYR A 194 4.39 13.15 -23.16
N ASP A 195 4.05 12.48 -22.07
CA ASP A 195 4.14 11.02 -21.97
C ASP A 195 3.25 10.31 -23.01
N ARG A 196 2.02 10.80 -23.22
CA ARG A 196 1.12 10.28 -24.26
C ARG A 196 1.71 10.44 -25.66
N LEU A 197 2.30 11.60 -25.95
CA LEU A 197 2.94 11.86 -27.24
C LEU A 197 4.16 10.96 -27.43
N GLN A 198 4.98 10.77 -26.40
CA GLN A 198 6.12 9.83 -26.47
C GLN A 198 5.65 8.40 -26.76
N GLN A 199 4.60 7.94 -26.09
CA GLN A 199 4.01 6.61 -26.34
C GLN A 199 3.49 6.48 -27.77
N GLN A 200 2.84 7.53 -28.31
CA GLN A 200 2.36 7.54 -29.70
C GLN A 200 3.50 7.48 -30.70
N VAL A 201 4.58 8.24 -30.47
CA VAL A 201 5.78 8.22 -31.33
C VAL A 201 6.46 6.84 -31.26
N ALA A 202 6.58 6.26 -30.08
CA ALA A 202 7.16 4.92 -29.91
C ALA A 202 6.31 3.82 -30.56
N ALA A 203 4.98 3.96 -30.55
CA ALA A 203 4.06 3.03 -31.23
C ALA A 203 4.06 3.21 -32.76
N GLY A 204 4.18 4.45 -33.25
CA GLY A 204 4.22 4.77 -34.69
C GLY A 204 5.53 4.37 -35.38
N GLY A 205 6.64 4.29 -34.64
CA GLY A 205 7.95 3.86 -35.17
C GLY A 205 8.09 2.35 -35.40
N ARG A 206 7.07 1.53 -35.12
CA ARG A 206 7.08 0.07 -35.36
C ARG A 206 6.37 -0.40 -36.62
N THR A 207 5.91 0.52 -37.49
CA THR A 207 5.14 0.17 -38.69
C THR A 207 5.92 0.34 -40.00
N GLU A 208 7.23 0.63 -39.98
CA GLU A 208 8.07 0.65 -41.20
C GLU A 208 9.34 -0.19 -40.99
N SER A 209 9.23 -1.51 -41.17
CA SER A 209 10.32 -2.43 -41.54
C SER A 209 9.77 -3.78 -41.99
#